data_f4129ed432100e014457101c7b29ce49
#
_entry.id   f4129ed432100e014457101c7b29ce49
#
_cell.length_a   1.000
_cell.length_b   1.000
_cell.length_c   1.000
_cell.angle_alpha   90.00
_cell.angle_beta   90.00
_cell.angle_gamma   90.00
#
_symmetry.space_group_name_H-M   'P 1'
#
loop_
_entity.id
_entity.type
_entity.pdbx_description
1 polymer ?
#
loop_
_entity_poly.entity_id
_entity_poly.type
_entity_poly.pdbx_seq_one_letter_code
_entity_poly.pdbx_strand_id
1 'polypeptide(L)'
;ISKLRPKGARVDNASEFTTGACSFMETFSQVTETIGQNGRRGALMLSIDCNHPDLEEFINIKTDLNKVTKANISVKITDDFMKAVESDSDWKLTFITERDEIIEKTVRAKEIFMNLCENNWNFAEPGILYWDRINNYNIVSEDSEFKYSGVNPCAEEPLPAGGSCLLGSFNLSAYVKNGEFNYNEFKHDIP
;
A
#
# COMPACT_ATOMS: atom_id res chain seq x y z
N ILE A 1 -4.39 4.84 2.00
CA ILE A 1 -5.46 5.47 2.81
C ILE A 1 -4.90 6.49 3.83
N SER A 2 -3.60 6.74 3.85
CA SER A 2 -2.91 7.65 4.81
C SER A 2 -3.41 9.10 4.81
N LYS A 3 -4.13 9.51 3.76
CA LYS A 3 -4.74 10.85 3.69
C LYS A 3 -6.14 10.94 4.32
N LEU A 4 -6.72 9.81 4.71
CA LEU A 4 -8.00 9.79 5.42
C LEU A 4 -7.78 10.18 6.88
N ARG A 5 -8.70 10.97 7.44
CA ARG A 5 -8.63 11.38 8.84
C ARG A 5 -8.67 10.17 9.77
N PRO A 6 -7.84 10.17 10.83
CA PRO A 6 -7.84 9.10 11.81
C PRO A 6 -9.12 9.10 12.65
N LYS A 7 -9.41 7.97 13.27
CA LYS A 7 -10.54 7.77 14.15
C LYS A 7 -10.57 8.81 15.27
N GLY A 8 -11.73 9.41 15.48
CA GLY A 8 -11.91 10.45 16.48
C GLY A 8 -11.49 11.86 16.04
N ALA A 9 -11.01 12.04 14.80
CA ALA A 9 -10.81 13.38 14.25
C ALA A 9 -12.15 14.09 14.03
N ARG A 10 -12.18 15.41 14.25
CA ARG A 10 -13.38 16.23 14.07
C ARG A 10 -13.80 16.31 12.59
N VAL A 11 -15.10 16.29 12.39
CA VAL A 11 -15.76 16.50 11.10
C VAL A 11 -16.93 17.47 11.24
N ASP A 12 -17.31 18.11 10.13
CA ASP A 12 -18.35 19.17 10.11
C ASP A 12 -19.76 18.63 9.85
N ASN A 13 -20.02 17.40 10.23
CA ASN A 13 -21.35 16.80 10.09
C ASN A 13 -21.95 16.47 11.46
N ALA A 14 -23.18 15.97 11.46
CA ALA A 14 -23.92 15.63 12.69
C ALA A 14 -23.22 14.57 13.57
N SER A 15 -22.23 13.86 13.04
CA SER A 15 -21.46 12.86 13.81
C SER A 15 -20.35 13.47 14.65
N GLU A 16 -19.96 14.72 14.39
CA GLU A 16 -18.84 15.47 15.03
C GLU A 16 -17.45 14.82 14.89
N PHE A 17 -17.37 13.49 14.85
CA PHE A 17 -16.12 12.71 14.77
C PHE A 17 -16.18 11.65 13.67
N THR A 18 -15.04 11.43 13.01
CA THR A 18 -14.90 10.36 12.01
C THR A 18 -14.68 8.99 12.65
N THR A 19 -15.14 7.96 11.96
CA THR A 19 -14.88 6.55 12.31
C THR A 19 -13.47 6.08 11.99
N GLY A 20 -12.68 6.91 11.30
CA GLY A 20 -11.27 6.64 10.95
C GLY A 20 -11.04 6.02 9.58
N ALA A 21 -9.77 5.94 9.19
CA ALA A 21 -9.35 5.44 7.89
C ALA A 21 -9.74 3.96 7.69
N CYS A 22 -9.64 3.15 8.74
CA CYS A 22 -9.91 1.72 8.67
C CYS A 22 -11.38 1.38 8.41
N SER A 23 -12.32 2.23 8.83
CA SER A 23 -13.74 2.00 8.58
C SER A 23 -14.11 2.07 7.09
N PHE A 24 -13.34 2.81 6.28
CA PHE A 24 -13.56 2.90 4.84
C PHE A 24 -13.00 1.71 4.06
N MET A 25 -12.11 0.92 4.66
CA MET A 25 -11.50 -0.23 3.99
C MET A 25 -12.54 -1.27 3.58
N GLU A 26 -13.55 -1.50 4.43
CA GLU A 26 -14.64 -2.40 4.11
C GLU A 26 -15.46 -1.91 2.93
N THR A 27 -15.73 -0.60 2.88
CA THR A 27 -16.44 0.01 1.74
C THR A 27 -15.67 -0.18 0.43
N PHE A 28 -14.35 0.04 0.43
CA PHE A 28 -13.52 -0.17 -0.76
C PHE A 28 -13.46 -1.65 -1.15
N SER A 29 -13.38 -2.55 -0.18
CA SER A 29 -13.43 -3.99 -0.39
C SER A 29 -14.75 -4.41 -1.03
N GLN A 30 -15.88 -3.93 -0.52
CA GLN A 30 -17.21 -4.21 -1.04
C GLN A 30 -17.41 -3.67 -2.47
N VAL A 31 -16.94 -2.45 -2.75
CA VAL A 31 -16.97 -1.87 -4.10
C VAL A 31 -16.17 -2.74 -5.06
N THR A 32 -14.98 -3.19 -4.66
CA THR A 32 -14.12 -4.08 -5.47
C THR A 32 -14.82 -5.41 -5.78
N GLU A 33 -15.53 -5.97 -4.83
CA GLU A 33 -16.34 -7.18 -5.03
C GLU A 33 -17.49 -6.94 -6.02
N THR A 34 -18.18 -5.82 -5.88
CA THR A 34 -19.34 -5.47 -6.71
C THR A 34 -18.95 -5.22 -8.17
N ILE A 35 -17.79 -4.55 -8.40
CA ILE A 35 -17.28 -4.25 -9.75
C ILE A 35 -16.66 -5.49 -10.40
N GLY A 36 -16.21 -6.46 -9.63
CA GLY A 36 -15.66 -7.73 -10.12
C GLY A 36 -16.71 -8.50 -10.92
N GLN A 37 -16.62 -8.49 -12.27
CA GLN A 37 -17.63 -9.05 -13.15
C GLN A 37 -17.47 -10.57 -13.33
N ASN A 38 -18.58 -11.33 -13.20
CA ASN A 38 -18.76 -12.70 -13.71
C ASN A 38 -17.55 -13.64 -13.49
N GLY A 39 -17.11 -13.85 -12.24
CA GLY A 39 -16.03 -14.77 -11.91
C GLY A 39 -14.62 -14.16 -12.05
N ARG A 40 -14.45 -12.96 -12.56
CA ARG A 40 -13.20 -12.21 -12.42
C ARG A 40 -13.15 -11.56 -11.04
N ARG A 41 -12.11 -11.87 -10.29
CA ARG A 41 -11.86 -11.20 -9.01
C ARG A 41 -11.34 -9.79 -9.26
N GLY A 42 -11.99 -8.80 -8.64
CA GLY A 42 -11.40 -7.48 -8.47
C GLY A 42 -10.13 -7.60 -7.63
N ALA A 43 -9.15 -6.73 -7.87
CA ALA A 43 -7.92 -6.67 -7.09
C ALA A 43 -7.74 -5.24 -6.58
N LEU A 44 -7.44 -5.08 -5.30
CA LEU A 44 -7.27 -3.80 -4.62
C LEU A 44 -6.07 -3.88 -3.69
N MET A 45 -5.25 -2.83 -3.65
CA MET A 45 -4.24 -2.61 -2.61
C MET A 45 -4.65 -1.42 -1.76
N LEU A 46 -4.71 -1.62 -0.44
CA LEU A 46 -4.85 -0.56 0.53
C LEU A 46 -3.54 -0.44 1.32
N SER A 47 -2.97 0.75 1.33
CA SER A 47 -1.74 1.00 2.09
C SER A 47 -1.91 2.17 3.05
N ILE A 48 -1.18 2.10 4.17
CA ILE A 48 -1.12 3.14 5.19
C ILE A 48 0.33 3.47 5.52
N ASP A 49 0.61 4.72 5.85
CA ASP A 49 1.93 5.15 6.29
C ASP A 49 2.17 4.73 7.75
N CYS A 50 3.41 4.36 8.09
CA CYS A 50 3.78 3.89 9.43
C CYS A 50 3.65 4.95 10.55
N ASN A 51 3.38 6.20 10.19
CA ASN A 51 3.13 7.29 11.14
C ASN A 51 1.65 7.65 11.28
N HIS A 52 0.73 6.93 10.63
CA HIS A 52 -0.70 7.23 10.73
C HIS A 52 -1.29 6.80 12.08
N PRO A 53 -2.16 7.60 12.75
CA PRO A 53 -2.72 7.26 14.06
C PRO A 53 -3.55 5.95 14.08
N ASP A 54 -4.17 5.57 12.95
CA ASP A 54 -4.94 4.32 12.84
C ASP A 54 -4.08 3.10 12.48
N LEU A 55 -2.73 3.19 12.55
CA LEU A 55 -1.81 2.12 12.13
C LEU A 55 -2.07 0.80 12.84
N GLU A 56 -2.29 0.80 14.16
CA GLU A 56 -2.54 -0.42 14.92
C GLU A 56 -3.85 -1.10 14.50
N GLU A 57 -4.90 -0.31 14.29
CA GLU A 57 -6.20 -0.83 13.81
C GLU A 57 -6.06 -1.43 12.40
N PHE A 58 -5.28 -0.76 11.53
CA PHE A 58 -4.97 -1.25 10.18
C PHE A 58 -4.22 -2.59 10.20
N ILE A 59 -3.17 -2.71 11.02
CA ILE A 59 -2.38 -3.95 11.13
C ILE A 59 -3.26 -5.12 11.56
N ASN A 60 -4.19 -4.89 12.49
CA ASN A 60 -5.02 -5.92 13.08
C ASN A 60 -6.34 -6.20 12.33
N ILE A 61 -6.65 -5.46 11.26
CA ILE A 61 -7.99 -5.53 10.64
C ILE A 61 -8.32 -6.92 10.08
N LYS A 62 -7.32 -7.65 9.58
CA LYS A 62 -7.48 -8.99 9.01
C LYS A 62 -7.34 -10.14 10.01
N THR A 63 -7.22 -9.86 11.29
CA THR A 63 -7.40 -10.88 12.34
C THR A 63 -8.84 -11.42 12.32
N ASP A 64 -9.79 -10.60 11.86
CA ASP A 64 -11.12 -11.05 11.46
C ASP A 64 -11.11 -11.35 9.95
N LEU A 65 -11.06 -12.63 9.59
CA LEU A 65 -10.98 -13.11 8.22
C LEU A 65 -12.19 -12.76 7.33
N ASN A 66 -13.26 -12.24 7.94
CA ASN A 66 -14.44 -11.77 7.21
C ASN A 66 -14.35 -10.30 6.80
N LYS A 67 -13.33 -9.58 7.28
CA LYS A 67 -13.14 -8.16 6.97
C LYS A 67 -12.17 -7.94 5.81
N VAL A 68 -12.47 -6.94 5.00
CA VAL A 68 -11.61 -6.46 3.90
C VAL A 68 -11.13 -7.60 2.98
N THR A 69 -12.03 -8.51 2.65
CA THR A 69 -11.72 -9.78 1.96
C THR A 69 -11.26 -9.61 0.51
N LYS A 70 -11.49 -8.44 -0.11
CA LYS A 70 -11.16 -8.17 -1.53
C LYS A 70 -10.01 -7.18 -1.71
N ALA A 71 -9.27 -6.87 -0.66
CA ALA A 71 -8.11 -6.01 -0.72
C ALA A 71 -6.89 -6.68 -0.10
N ASN A 72 -5.73 -6.54 -0.76
CA ASN A 72 -4.44 -6.71 -0.11
C ASN A 72 -4.13 -5.47 0.70
N ILE A 73 -3.48 -5.63 1.84
CA ILE A 73 -3.12 -4.52 2.70
C ILE A 73 -1.61 -4.49 2.98
N SER A 74 -1.03 -3.29 3.01
CA SER A 74 0.40 -3.12 3.27
C SER A 74 0.70 -1.84 4.03
N VAL A 75 1.72 -1.89 4.89
CA VAL A 75 2.23 -0.72 5.61
C VAL A 75 3.43 -0.15 4.86
N LYS A 76 3.41 1.16 4.60
CA LYS A 76 4.56 1.90 4.08
C LYS A 76 5.49 2.25 5.23
N ILE A 77 6.65 1.63 5.25
CA ILE A 77 7.66 1.78 6.30
C ILE A 77 8.79 2.68 5.80
N THR A 78 9.21 3.62 6.65
CA THR A 78 10.36 4.49 6.42
C THR A 78 11.63 3.94 7.07
N ASP A 79 12.79 4.40 6.59
CA ASP A 79 14.08 4.05 7.20
C ASP A 79 14.17 4.55 8.65
N ASP A 80 13.56 5.70 8.97
CA ASP A 80 13.53 6.24 10.32
C ASP A 80 12.66 5.40 11.27
N PHE A 81 11.54 4.86 10.78
CA PHE A 81 10.77 3.89 11.57
C PHE A 81 11.60 2.64 11.88
N MET A 82 12.34 2.10 10.90
CA MET A 82 13.19 0.93 11.13
C MET A 82 14.33 1.21 12.12
N LYS A 83 14.95 2.40 12.07
CA LYS A 83 15.91 2.82 13.10
C LYS A 83 15.29 2.88 14.49
N ALA A 84 14.04 3.37 14.60
CA ALA A 84 13.30 3.38 15.85
C ALA A 84 13.00 1.96 16.37
N VAL A 85 12.70 1.02 15.45
CA VAL A 85 12.54 -0.41 15.80
C VAL A 85 13.83 -1.02 16.34
N GLU A 86 14.96 -0.78 15.66
CA GLU A 86 16.28 -1.29 16.04
C GLU A 86 16.73 -0.75 17.40
N SER A 87 16.52 0.53 17.66
CA SER A 87 16.86 1.20 18.92
C SER A 87 15.84 1.00 20.03
N ASP A 88 14.74 0.30 19.74
CA ASP A 88 13.60 0.10 20.64
C ASP A 88 13.11 1.43 21.26
N SER A 89 12.92 2.44 20.39
CA SER A 89 12.51 3.77 20.80
C SER A 89 11.03 4.04 20.57
N ASP A 90 10.56 5.17 21.08
CA ASP A 90 9.22 5.67 20.84
C ASP A 90 9.06 6.12 19.39
N TRP A 91 7.85 5.93 18.86
CA TRP A 91 7.46 6.35 17.54
C TRP A 91 6.18 7.20 17.61
N LYS A 92 6.18 8.32 16.90
CA LYS A 92 5.03 9.22 16.85
C LYS A 92 4.14 8.89 15.67
N LEU A 93 2.90 8.55 15.95
CA LEU A 93 1.83 8.50 14.98
C LEU A 93 1.19 9.87 14.92
N THR A 94 1.26 10.54 13.77
CA THR A 94 0.86 11.94 13.64
C THR A 94 0.01 12.15 12.39
N PHE A 95 -1.05 12.91 12.52
CA PHE A 95 -1.89 13.36 11.42
C PHE A 95 -2.21 14.84 11.58
N ILE A 96 -2.03 15.61 10.52
CA ILE A 96 -2.38 17.03 10.49
C ILE A 96 -3.65 17.17 9.65
N THR A 97 -4.72 17.67 10.26
CA THR A 97 -5.99 17.90 9.57
C THR A 97 -5.90 19.11 8.65
N GLU A 98 -6.87 19.28 7.76
CA GLU A 98 -6.99 20.47 6.88
C GLU A 98 -7.19 21.80 7.65
N ARG A 99 -7.43 21.73 8.96
CA ARG A 99 -7.58 22.86 9.89
C ARG A 99 -6.37 23.06 10.79
N ASP A 100 -5.24 22.46 10.42
CA ASP A 100 -4.00 22.48 11.20
C ASP A 100 -4.14 21.88 12.63
N GLU A 101 -5.20 21.08 12.88
CA GLU A 101 -5.31 20.31 14.11
C GLU A 101 -4.34 19.13 14.04
N ILE A 102 -3.48 19.00 15.04
CA ILE A 102 -2.52 17.91 15.14
C ILE A 102 -3.11 16.81 16.02
N ILE A 103 -3.22 15.60 15.47
CA ILE A 103 -3.60 14.39 16.18
C ILE A 103 -2.33 13.55 16.32
N GLU A 104 -1.90 13.34 17.55
CA GLU A 104 -0.65 12.64 17.85
C GLU A 104 -0.87 11.54 18.90
N LYS A 105 -0.25 10.38 18.68
CA LYS A 105 -0.17 9.27 19.61
C LYS A 105 1.25 8.74 19.60
N THR A 106 1.82 8.49 20.77
CA THR A 106 3.14 7.86 20.91
C THR A 106 2.98 6.38 21.19
N VAL A 107 3.75 5.56 20.46
CA VAL A 107 3.77 4.09 20.59
C VAL A 107 5.21 3.59 20.61
N ARG A 108 5.45 2.33 21.00
CA ARG A 108 6.76 1.70 20.87
C ARG A 108 6.93 1.15 19.45
N ALA A 109 7.95 1.63 18.71
CA ALA A 109 8.19 1.22 17.34
C ALA A 109 8.35 -0.30 17.21
N LYS A 110 9.09 -0.92 18.11
CA LYS A 110 9.34 -2.36 18.12
C LYS A 110 8.08 -3.17 18.37
N GLU A 111 7.20 -2.74 19.26
CA GLU A 111 5.93 -3.41 19.53
C GLU A 111 5.03 -3.39 18.28
N ILE A 112 4.93 -2.24 17.62
CA ILE A 112 4.18 -2.11 16.35
C ILE A 112 4.74 -3.05 15.29
N PHE A 113 6.07 -3.06 15.11
CA PHE A 113 6.72 -3.91 14.11
C PHE A 113 6.54 -5.40 14.40
N MET A 114 6.67 -5.81 15.68
CA MET A 114 6.44 -7.20 16.07
C MET A 114 4.99 -7.63 15.88
N ASN A 115 4.01 -6.77 16.22
CA ASN A 115 2.60 -7.01 15.93
C ASN A 115 2.33 -7.18 14.41
N LEU A 116 2.99 -6.36 13.58
CA LEU A 116 2.91 -6.50 12.12
C LEU A 116 3.46 -7.85 11.66
N CYS A 117 4.64 -8.24 12.16
CA CYS A 117 5.27 -9.53 11.83
C CYS A 117 4.41 -10.72 12.26
N GLU A 118 3.81 -10.66 13.44
CA GLU A 118 2.92 -11.71 13.96
C GLU A 118 1.66 -11.84 13.11
N ASN A 119 1.03 -10.73 12.74
CA ASN A 119 -0.12 -10.75 11.85
C ASN A 119 0.24 -11.28 10.46
N ASN A 120 1.39 -10.86 9.89
CA ASN A 120 1.86 -11.39 8.63
C ASN A 120 2.13 -12.89 8.69
N TRP A 121 2.72 -13.37 9.76
CA TRP A 121 2.94 -14.82 9.98
C TRP A 121 1.63 -15.61 10.05
N ASN A 122 0.64 -15.10 10.77
CA ASN A 122 -0.61 -15.80 11.02
C ASN A 122 -1.61 -15.70 9.86
N PHE A 123 -1.62 -14.56 9.14
CA PHE A 123 -2.65 -14.23 8.15
C PHE A 123 -2.09 -13.87 6.77
N ALA A 124 -0.76 -13.90 6.58
CA ALA A 124 -0.04 -13.46 5.39
C ALA A 124 -0.20 -11.95 5.06
N GLU A 125 -0.81 -11.18 5.94
CA GLU A 125 -1.05 -9.74 5.82
C GLU A 125 -1.01 -9.05 7.19
N PRO A 126 -0.64 -7.75 7.26
CA PRO A 126 -0.27 -6.86 6.16
C PRO A 126 1.12 -7.16 5.59
N GLY A 127 1.33 -6.78 4.31
CA GLY A 127 2.66 -6.71 3.70
C GLY A 127 3.43 -5.47 4.15
N ILE A 128 4.71 -5.39 3.76
CA ILE A 128 5.60 -4.27 4.04
C ILE A 128 6.06 -3.65 2.73
N LEU A 129 5.96 -2.32 2.64
CA LEU A 129 6.53 -1.51 1.57
C LEU A 129 7.64 -0.64 2.17
N TYR A 130 8.90 -0.92 1.84
CA TYR A 130 10.04 -0.09 2.24
C TYR A 130 10.04 1.20 1.42
N TRP A 131 9.25 2.17 1.87
CA TRP A 131 8.81 3.30 1.06
C TRP A 131 9.94 4.23 0.64
N ASP A 132 10.93 4.45 1.50
CA ASP A 132 12.09 5.28 1.16
C ASP A 132 12.95 4.60 0.08
N ARG A 133 13.12 3.28 0.15
CA ARG A 133 13.84 2.52 -0.88
C ARG A 133 13.11 2.55 -2.21
N ILE A 134 11.77 2.39 -2.20
CA ILE A 134 10.94 2.49 -3.40
C ILE A 134 11.11 3.87 -4.05
N ASN A 135 11.04 4.95 -3.27
CA ASN A 135 11.21 6.30 -3.76
C ASN A 135 12.63 6.56 -4.29
N ASN A 136 13.66 6.01 -3.64
CA ASN A 136 15.06 6.16 -4.08
C ASN A 136 15.36 5.47 -5.42
N TYR A 137 14.57 4.46 -5.80
CA TYR A 137 14.65 3.79 -7.10
C TYR A 137 13.73 4.40 -8.17
N ASN A 138 13.10 5.53 -7.91
CA ASN A 138 12.29 6.22 -8.90
C ASN A 138 13.16 6.83 -9.99
N ILE A 139 13.17 6.20 -11.17
CA ILE A 139 13.99 6.63 -12.32
C ILE A 139 13.51 7.95 -12.96
N VAL A 140 12.32 8.40 -12.61
CA VAL A 140 11.72 9.67 -13.07
C VAL A 140 11.54 10.67 -11.93
N SER A 141 12.35 10.55 -10.86
CA SER A 141 12.28 11.39 -9.66
C SER A 141 12.52 12.88 -9.91
N GLU A 142 13.21 13.22 -11.01
CA GLU A 142 13.46 14.61 -11.43
C GLU A 142 12.17 15.31 -11.91
N ASP A 143 11.16 14.55 -12.30
CA ASP A 143 9.84 15.10 -12.61
C ASP A 143 9.05 15.30 -11.31
N SER A 144 8.83 16.56 -10.95
CA SER A 144 8.10 16.93 -9.73
C SER A 144 6.65 16.45 -9.70
N GLU A 145 6.05 16.17 -10.85
CA GLU A 145 4.69 15.66 -10.98
C GLU A 145 4.64 14.13 -10.83
N PHE A 146 5.76 13.43 -11.09
CA PHE A 146 5.83 11.98 -11.02
C PHE A 146 6.27 11.48 -9.63
N LYS A 147 5.39 11.60 -8.65
CA LYS A 147 5.63 11.12 -7.28
C LYS A 147 4.81 9.86 -7.01
N TYR A 148 5.47 8.81 -6.54
CA TYR A 148 4.77 7.59 -6.14
C TYR A 148 3.77 7.87 -5.00
N SER A 149 2.55 7.38 -5.18
CA SER A 149 1.49 7.50 -4.17
C SER A 149 1.05 6.14 -3.61
N GLY A 150 1.23 5.09 -4.37
CA GLY A 150 0.87 3.73 -4.01
C GLY A 150 1.55 2.70 -4.88
N VAL A 151 1.09 1.46 -4.78
CA VAL A 151 1.53 0.33 -5.60
C VAL A 151 0.31 -0.41 -6.15
N ASN A 152 0.52 -1.24 -7.18
CA ASN A 152 -0.49 -2.18 -7.66
C ASN A 152 -0.81 -3.28 -6.61
N PRO A 153 -1.84 -4.12 -6.80
CA PRO A 153 -2.26 -5.11 -5.80
C PRO A 153 -1.20 -6.13 -5.39
N CYS A 154 -0.24 -6.45 -6.27
CA CYS A 154 0.86 -7.39 -5.98
C CYS A 154 2.11 -6.68 -5.47
N ALA A 155 2.11 -5.34 -5.41
CA ALA A 155 3.17 -4.47 -4.89
C ALA A 155 4.48 -4.43 -5.71
N GLU A 156 4.50 -4.98 -6.93
CA GLU A 156 5.69 -4.95 -7.78
C GLU A 156 5.85 -3.65 -8.56
N GLU A 157 4.79 -2.82 -8.69
CA GLU A 157 4.81 -1.62 -9.50
C GLU A 157 4.36 -0.39 -8.71
N PRO A 158 5.30 0.45 -8.25
CA PRO A 158 4.98 1.76 -7.67
C PRO A 158 4.43 2.70 -8.73
N LEU A 159 3.36 3.42 -8.38
CA LEU A 159 2.63 4.27 -9.31
C LEU A 159 2.36 5.65 -8.71
N PRO A 160 2.37 6.72 -9.54
CA PRO A 160 1.83 8.01 -9.17
C PRO A 160 0.31 7.96 -9.05
N ALA A 161 -0.28 8.97 -8.44
CA ALA A 161 -1.73 9.12 -8.42
C ALA A 161 -2.29 9.25 -9.84
N GLY A 162 -3.31 8.44 -10.17
CA GLY A 162 -3.89 8.37 -11.52
C GLY A 162 -3.06 7.59 -12.55
N GLY A 163 -1.92 7.03 -12.17
CA GLY A 163 -1.12 6.16 -13.02
C GLY A 163 -1.79 4.81 -13.27
N SER A 164 -1.37 4.14 -14.34
CA SER A 164 -1.83 2.80 -14.71
C SER A 164 -0.68 1.94 -15.19
N CYS A 165 -0.79 0.62 -14.96
CA CYS A 165 0.18 -0.35 -15.44
C CYS A 165 -0.01 -0.61 -16.92
N LEU A 166 1.12 -0.70 -17.66
CA LEU A 166 1.17 -1.30 -18.98
C LEU A 166 1.89 -2.64 -18.86
N LEU A 167 1.23 -3.70 -19.30
CA LEU A 167 1.79 -5.05 -19.29
C LEU A 167 2.04 -5.52 -20.72
N GLY A 168 3.21 -6.08 -20.95
CA GLY A 168 3.55 -6.71 -22.22
C GLY A 168 4.52 -7.88 -21.98
N SER A 169 4.47 -8.86 -22.84
CA SER A 169 5.41 -9.98 -22.81
C SER A 169 5.66 -10.51 -24.20
N PHE A 170 6.90 -10.93 -24.47
CA PHE A 170 7.26 -11.61 -25.68
C PHE A 170 7.19 -13.11 -25.47
N ASN A 171 6.53 -13.81 -26.39
CA ASN A 171 6.63 -15.27 -26.47
C ASN A 171 7.97 -15.65 -27.07
N LEU A 172 9.03 -15.78 -26.27
CA LEU A 172 10.38 -16.05 -26.74
C LEU A 172 10.48 -17.34 -27.55
N SER A 173 9.64 -18.34 -27.30
CA SER A 173 9.63 -19.58 -28.07
C SER A 173 9.22 -19.39 -29.52
N ALA A 174 8.45 -18.34 -29.83
CA ALA A 174 8.08 -18.01 -31.22
C ALA A 174 9.28 -17.60 -32.08
N TYR A 175 10.34 -17.10 -31.46
CA TYR A 175 11.59 -16.70 -32.13
C TYR A 175 12.60 -17.82 -32.30
N VAL A 176 12.29 -19.03 -31.83
CA VAL A 176 13.18 -20.20 -32.03
C VAL A 176 12.80 -20.90 -33.34
N LYS A 177 13.71 -20.94 -34.31
CA LYS A 177 13.57 -21.63 -35.60
C LYS A 177 14.72 -22.62 -35.78
N ASN A 178 14.38 -23.88 -36.05
CA ASN A 178 15.38 -24.97 -36.21
C ASN A 178 16.34 -25.14 -35.01
N GLY A 179 15.90 -24.83 -33.79
CA GLY A 179 16.70 -24.92 -32.56
C GLY A 179 17.56 -23.69 -32.27
N GLU A 180 17.53 -22.68 -33.10
CA GLU A 180 18.28 -21.43 -32.94
C GLU A 180 17.34 -20.23 -32.72
N PHE A 181 17.76 -19.29 -31.86
CA PHE A 181 17.00 -18.07 -31.57
C PHE A 181 17.23 -17.01 -32.65
N ASN A 182 16.15 -16.52 -33.26
CA ASN A 182 16.18 -15.51 -34.32
C ASN A 182 16.27 -14.09 -33.74
N TYR A 183 17.47 -13.64 -33.41
CA TYR A 183 17.72 -12.31 -32.87
C TYR A 183 17.31 -11.16 -33.80
N ASN A 184 17.31 -11.36 -35.11
CA ASN A 184 16.96 -10.29 -36.06
C ASN A 184 15.44 -10.04 -36.02
N GLU A 185 14.64 -11.08 -36.01
CA GLU A 185 13.18 -10.97 -35.89
C GLU A 185 12.81 -10.39 -34.53
N PHE A 186 13.42 -10.86 -33.43
CA PHE A 186 13.20 -10.34 -32.10
C PHE A 186 13.54 -8.84 -31.99
N LYS A 187 14.67 -8.40 -32.55
CA LYS A 187 15.05 -6.98 -32.60
C LYS A 187 14.09 -6.12 -33.39
N HIS A 188 13.51 -6.67 -34.46
CA HIS A 188 12.53 -5.96 -35.28
C HIS A 188 11.24 -5.69 -34.50
N ASP A 189 10.84 -6.61 -33.63
CA ASP A 189 9.59 -6.53 -32.86
C ASP A 189 9.73 -5.75 -31.54
N ILE A 190 10.96 -5.41 -31.13
CA ILE A 190 11.20 -4.46 -30.02
C ILE A 190 11.05 -3.04 -30.57
N PRO A 191 10.14 -2.21 -30.02
CA PRO A 191 9.97 -0.82 -30.44
C PRO A 191 11.17 0.07 -30.15
#